data_3f54ef9c80904680afe5e2171825c22f
#
_entry.id   3f54ef9c80904680afe5e2171825c22f
#
_cell.length_a   1.000
_cell.length_b   1.000
_cell.length_c   1.000
_cell.angle_alpha   90.00
_cell.angle_beta   90.00
_cell.angle_gamma   90.00
#
_symmetry.space_group_name_H-M   'P 1'
#
loop_
_entity.id
_entity.type
_entity.pdbx_description
1 polymer ?
#
loop_
_entity_poly.entity_id
_entity_poly.type
_entity_poly.pdbx_seq_one_letter_code
_entity_poly.pdbx_strand_id
1 'polypeptide(L)'
;YGGLHKFMNWKKPILTDSGGYQIMSLSSFNKIDKKIGAIFQSHLDGKKFILSPEKSIQVQKSINSDIIMVLDECPKLTNDKKILSKAINVSTHWAQRCKVEFGNDKKKGLFAIAQGGLDKELRKESIDKLIEIGFDGYAMGGLAVGESQQQMFEILNETTNFLPKNKPRYLMGVGTPSDILGAVSLGIDMFDCVMPTRSGRTGLAFTWQGKINLKNSKYQNDKTPLDDKCTLRNLNLYSKGYLNHLIKTN
;
A
#
# COMPACT_ATOMS: atom_id res chain seq x y z
N TYR A 1 2.86 -15.77 -20.51
CA TYR A 1 4.08 -15.79 -19.66
C TYR A 1 3.97 -16.73 -18.46
N GLY A 2 2.79 -17.21 -18.11
CA GLY A 2 2.57 -18.15 -16.99
C GLY A 2 2.59 -17.53 -15.59
N GLY A 3 2.19 -16.27 -15.49
CA GLY A 3 2.06 -15.51 -14.26
C GLY A 3 3.25 -14.62 -13.93
N LEU A 4 3.04 -13.78 -12.92
CA LEU A 4 3.95 -12.70 -12.56
C LEU A 4 5.33 -13.21 -12.08
N HIS A 5 5.36 -14.31 -11.35
CA HIS A 5 6.60 -14.97 -10.89
C HIS A 5 7.54 -15.32 -12.06
N LYS A 6 7.00 -15.96 -13.10
CA LYS A 6 7.81 -16.31 -14.28
C LYS A 6 8.22 -15.08 -15.08
N PHE A 7 7.30 -14.13 -15.25
CA PHE A 7 7.56 -12.89 -15.97
C PHE A 7 8.68 -12.07 -15.34
N MET A 8 8.70 -11.97 -13.99
CA MET A 8 9.70 -11.23 -13.22
C MET A 8 10.94 -12.04 -12.84
N ASN A 9 10.94 -13.35 -13.10
CA ASN A 9 11.93 -14.30 -12.54
C ASN A 9 12.05 -14.19 -11.01
N TRP A 10 10.90 -14.06 -10.34
CA TRP A 10 10.80 -13.88 -8.89
C TRP A 10 10.31 -15.17 -8.21
N LYS A 11 11.02 -15.62 -7.17
CA LYS A 11 10.76 -16.92 -6.51
C LYS A 11 10.12 -16.79 -5.12
N LYS A 12 9.89 -15.55 -4.66
CA LYS A 12 9.29 -15.30 -3.34
C LYS A 12 7.83 -14.86 -3.48
N PRO A 13 7.03 -14.87 -2.41
CA PRO A 13 5.63 -14.45 -2.47
C PRO A 13 5.45 -13.06 -3.09
N ILE A 14 4.37 -12.89 -3.83
CA ILE A 14 3.94 -11.64 -4.46
C ILE A 14 2.55 -11.29 -3.94
N LEU A 15 2.41 -10.07 -3.41
CA LEU A 15 1.14 -9.45 -3.12
C LEU A 15 0.77 -8.51 -4.27
N THR A 16 -0.49 -8.54 -4.71
CA THR A 16 -1.03 -7.57 -5.67
C THR A 16 -2.14 -6.76 -5.03
N ASP A 17 -2.14 -5.45 -5.32
CA ASP A 17 -3.20 -4.55 -4.89
C ASP A 17 -4.45 -4.68 -5.76
N SER A 18 -5.59 -4.24 -5.22
CA SER A 18 -6.90 -4.34 -5.88
C SER A 18 -7.15 -3.26 -6.94
N GLY A 19 -6.45 -2.13 -6.86
CA GLY A 19 -6.65 -0.95 -7.70
C GLY A 19 -7.56 0.12 -7.10
N GLY A 20 -8.07 -0.05 -5.88
CA GLY A 20 -8.98 0.90 -5.24
C GLY A 20 -8.39 2.29 -5.06
N TYR A 21 -7.17 2.37 -4.53
CA TYR A 21 -6.45 3.63 -4.35
C TYR A 21 -6.16 4.33 -5.68
N GLN A 22 -5.76 3.61 -6.72
CA GLN A 22 -5.45 4.17 -8.03
C GLN A 22 -6.68 4.79 -8.69
N ILE A 23 -7.85 4.20 -8.49
CA ILE A 23 -9.11 4.78 -8.95
C ILE A 23 -9.36 6.14 -8.30
N MET A 24 -9.16 6.26 -6.99
CA MET A 24 -9.31 7.52 -6.27
C MET A 24 -8.26 8.56 -6.69
N SER A 25 -7.00 8.15 -6.85
CA SER A 25 -5.87 9.07 -7.02
C SER A 25 -5.62 9.50 -8.47
N LEU A 26 -5.94 8.67 -9.47
CA LEU A 26 -5.57 8.90 -10.87
C LEU A 26 -6.73 9.36 -11.75
N SER A 27 -7.97 9.25 -11.31
CA SER A 27 -9.14 9.58 -12.13
C SER A 27 -9.87 10.80 -11.61
N SER A 28 -9.94 11.86 -12.44
CA SER A 28 -10.84 13.00 -12.23
C SER A 28 -12.31 12.67 -12.55
N PHE A 29 -12.57 11.57 -13.28
CA PHE A 29 -13.87 11.11 -13.72
C PHE A 29 -14.13 9.67 -13.24
N ASN A 30 -14.21 9.49 -11.93
CA ASN A 30 -14.61 8.22 -11.34
C ASN A 30 -15.99 8.33 -10.69
N LYS A 31 -16.74 7.26 -10.75
CA LYS A 31 -18.00 7.08 -10.04
C LYS A 31 -17.95 5.76 -9.28
N ILE A 32 -18.20 5.84 -7.99
CA ILE A 32 -18.33 4.65 -7.15
C ILE A 32 -19.80 4.24 -7.07
N ASP A 33 -20.09 3.02 -7.48
CA ASP A 33 -21.40 2.41 -7.38
C ASP A 33 -21.29 1.12 -6.55
N LYS A 34 -21.98 1.08 -5.42
CA LYS A 34 -21.91 -0.05 -4.47
C LYS A 34 -22.25 -1.40 -5.12
N LYS A 35 -23.20 -1.43 -6.05
CA LYS A 35 -23.67 -2.66 -6.71
C LYS A 35 -22.79 -3.06 -7.88
N ILE A 36 -22.29 -2.09 -8.65
CA ILE A 36 -21.55 -2.32 -9.88
C ILE A 36 -20.06 -2.43 -9.61
N GLY A 37 -19.46 -1.45 -8.92
CA GLY A 37 -18.04 -1.31 -8.72
C GLY A 37 -17.58 0.13 -9.01
N ALA A 38 -16.29 0.30 -9.29
CA ALA A 38 -15.71 1.58 -9.68
C ALA A 38 -15.78 1.76 -11.19
N ILE A 39 -16.36 2.87 -11.64
CA ILE A 39 -16.49 3.24 -13.05
C ILE A 39 -15.53 4.39 -13.30
N PHE A 40 -14.61 4.25 -14.25
CA PHE A 40 -13.60 5.25 -14.57
C PHE A 40 -13.31 5.29 -16.08
N GLN A 41 -12.61 6.34 -16.51
CA GLN A 41 -12.15 6.48 -17.88
C GLN A 41 -10.62 6.31 -17.96
N SER A 42 -10.17 5.59 -18.98
CA SER A 42 -8.76 5.51 -19.33
C SER A 42 -8.24 6.90 -19.73
N HIS A 43 -7.11 7.27 -19.15
CA HIS A 43 -6.41 8.50 -19.53
C HIS A 43 -5.70 8.41 -20.88
N LEU A 44 -5.58 7.19 -21.44
CA LEU A 44 -4.90 6.95 -22.72
C LEU A 44 -5.85 7.13 -23.92
N ASP A 45 -7.07 6.59 -23.84
CA ASP A 45 -8.01 6.51 -24.97
C ASP A 45 -9.44 6.93 -24.60
N GLY A 46 -9.68 7.39 -23.37
CA GLY A 46 -10.99 7.85 -22.91
C GLY A 46 -12.04 6.74 -22.74
N LYS A 47 -11.70 5.47 -22.98
CA LYS A 47 -12.64 4.36 -22.80
C LYS A 47 -13.09 4.24 -21.36
N LYS A 48 -14.37 3.95 -21.19
CA LYS A 48 -14.96 3.65 -19.89
C LYS A 48 -14.64 2.22 -19.49
N PHE A 49 -14.19 2.06 -18.26
CA PHE A 49 -13.94 0.78 -17.61
C PHE A 49 -14.76 0.65 -16.35
N ILE A 50 -15.11 -0.58 -16.04
CA ILE A 50 -15.75 -0.96 -14.78
C ILE A 50 -14.81 -1.95 -14.10
N LEU A 51 -14.35 -1.60 -12.91
CA LEU A 51 -13.64 -2.51 -12.02
C LEU A 51 -14.62 -2.94 -10.92
N SER A 52 -15.24 -4.09 -11.11
CA SER A 52 -16.06 -4.71 -10.06
C SER A 52 -15.17 -5.49 -9.09
N PRO A 53 -15.68 -5.82 -7.88
CA PRO A 53 -14.98 -6.70 -6.95
C PRO A 53 -14.55 -8.02 -7.58
N GLU A 54 -15.44 -8.65 -8.34
CA GLU A 54 -15.15 -9.91 -9.05
C GLU A 54 -14.04 -9.73 -10.08
N LYS A 55 -14.10 -8.64 -10.87
CA LYS A 55 -13.10 -8.37 -11.89
C LYS A 55 -11.73 -8.12 -11.28
N SER A 56 -11.65 -7.42 -10.16
CA SER A 56 -10.39 -7.21 -9.42
C SER A 56 -9.78 -8.55 -8.99
N ILE A 57 -10.56 -9.44 -8.40
CA ILE A 57 -10.11 -10.78 -8.01
C ILE A 57 -9.66 -11.61 -9.22
N GLN A 58 -10.43 -11.60 -10.31
CA GLN A 58 -10.09 -12.33 -11.56
C GLN A 58 -8.77 -11.86 -12.15
N VAL A 59 -8.52 -10.55 -12.19
CA VAL A 59 -7.24 -9.98 -12.66
C VAL A 59 -6.09 -10.47 -11.79
N GLN A 60 -6.19 -10.34 -10.47
CA GLN A 60 -5.15 -10.76 -9.54
C GLN A 60 -4.89 -12.28 -9.61
N LYS A 61 -5.93 -13.09 -9.78
CA LYS A 61 -5.79 -14.53 -10.04
C LYS A 61 -5.09 -14.81 -11.37
N SER A 62 -5.41 -14.07 -12.43
CA SER A 62 -4.81 -14.24 -13.77
C SER A 62 -3.32 -13.94 -13.79
N ILE A 63 -2.86 -12.94 -13.05
CA ILE A 63 -1.44 -12.65 -12.88
C ILE A 63 -0.75 -13.57 -11.86
N ASN A 64 -1.53 -14.40 -11.19
CA ASN A 64 -1.08 -15.48 -10.31
C ASN A 64 -0.28 -15.00 -9.09
N SER A 65 -0.73 -13.93 -8.42
CA SER A 65 -0.16 -13.52 -7.12
C SER A 65 -0.51 -14.49 -6.01
N ASP A 66 0.31 -14.51 -4.96
CA ASP A 66 0.11 -15.37 -3.77
C ASP A 66 -0.85 -14.74 -2.78
N ILE A 67 -0.79 -13.41 -2.63
CA ILE A 67 -1.68 -12.64 -1.77
C ILE A 67 -2.46 -11.66 -2.64
N ILE A 68 -3.78 -11.71 -2.49
CA ILE A 68 -4.76 -10.95 -3.26
C ILE A 68 -5.48 -9.99 -2.30
N MET A 69 -5.60 -8.72 -2.68
CA MET A 69 -6.32 -7.72 -1.91
C MET A 69 -7.77 -7.61 -2.37
N VAL A 70 -8.71 -7.44 -1.43
CA VAL A 70 -10.10 -7.09 -1.78
C VAL A 70 -10.15 -5.69 -2.40
N LEU A 71 -11.14 -5.44 -3.27
CA LEU A 71 -11.42 -4.08 -3.74
C LEU A 71 -12.10 -3.29 -2.63
N ASP A 72 -11.64 -2.06 -2.41
CA ASP A 72 -12.15 -1.14 -1.41
C ASP A 72 -12.44 0.26 -1.99
N GLU A 73 -13.24 1.04 -1.29
CA GLU A 73 -13.39 2.48 -1.51
C GLU A 73 -12.50 3.21 -0.52
N CYS A 74 -11.39 3.77 -1.01
CA CYS A 74 -10.48 4.59 -0.23
C CYS A 74 -10.85 6.08 -0.40
N PRO A 75 -11.48 6.74 0.57
CA PRO A 75 -11.77 8.17 0.47
C PRO A 75 -10.49 9.00 0.67
N LYS A 76 -10.48 10.23 0.13
CA LYS A 76 -9.47 11.23 0.51
C LYS A 76 -9.56 11.50 2.01
N LEU A 77 -8.46 12.00 2.59
CA LEU A 77 -8.45 12.39 4.00
C LEU A 77 -9.62 13.33 4.32
N THR A 78 -10.46 12.92 5.26
CA THR A 78 -11.63 13.66 5.71
C THR A 78 -12.02 13.28 7.12
N ASN A 79 -12.64 14.21 7.84
CA ASN A 79 -13.27 13.97 9.13
C ASN A 79 -14.81 13.84 9.02
N ASP A 80 -15.34 13.89 7.81
CA ASP A 80 -16.79 13.72 7.58
C ASP A 80 -17.18 12.26 7.79
N LYS A 81 -17.83 11.99 8.93
CA LYS A 81 -18.29 10.64 9.30
C LYS A 81 -19.26 10.02 8.29
N LYS A 82 -20.04 10.83 7.57
CA LYS A 82 -20.97 10.32 6.54
C LYS A 82 -20.19 9.75 5.35
N ILE A 83 -19.12 10.45 4.90
CA ILE A 83 -18.24 9.98 3.84
C ILE A 83 -17.53 8.70 4.27
N LEU A 84 -16.96 8.69 5.48
CA LEU A 84 -16.25 7.53 6.02
C LEU A 84 -17.17 6.32 6.18
N SER A 85 -18.37 6.50 6.75
CA SER A 85 -19.35 5.40 6.91
C SER A 85 -19.84 4.88 5.56
N LYS A 86 -20.02 5.75 4.56
CA LYS A 86 -20.33 5.32 3.19
C LYS A 86 -19.23 4.46 2.61
N ALA A 87 -17.97 4.88 2.73
CA ALA A 87 -16.80 4.13 2.25
C ALA A 87 -16.70 2.75 2.94
N ILE A 88 -16.91 2.68 4.26
CA ILE A 88 -16.95 1.42 5.01
C ILE A 88 -18.05 0.48 4.46
N ASN A 89 -19.26 1.01 4.27
CA ASN A 89 -20.37 0.20 3.76
C ASN A 89 -20.16 -0.31 2.34
N VAL A 90 -19.50 0.47 1.48
CA VAL A 90 -19.12 0.04 0.13
C VAL A 90 -18.02 -1.00 0.20
N SER A 91 -16.94 -0.72 0.93
CA SER A 91 -15.78 -1.62 1.07
C SER A 91 -16.16 -2.96 1.68
N THR A 92 -17.00 -2.98 2.72
CA THR A 92 -17.51 -4.23 3.33
C THR A 92 -18.32 -5.04 2.33
N HIS A 93 -19.22 -4.39 1.60
CA HIS A 93 -20.02 -5.07 0.57
C HIS A 93 -19.15 -5.65 -0.56
N TRP A 94 -18.13 -4.89 -1.00
CA TRP A 94 -17.20 -5.35 -2.01
C TRP A 94 -16.28 -6.46 -1.49
N ALA A 95 -15.84 -6.39 -0.23
CA ALA A 95 -15.06 -7.45 0.40
C ALA A 95 -15.82 -8.78 0.43
N GLN A 96 -17.12 -8.76 0.75
CA GLN A 96 -17.98 -9.96 0.69
C GLN A 96 -18.04 -10.54 -0.73
N ARG A 97 -18.21 -9.71 -1.76
CA ARG A 97 -18.23 -10.13 -3.16
C ARG A 97 -16.87 -10.68 -3.61
N CYS A 98 -15.77 -10.00 -3.21
CA CYS A 98 -14.43 -10.50 -3.43
C CYS A 98 -14.21 -11.89 -2.81
N LYS A 99 -14.70 -12.10 -1.58
CA LYS A 99 -14.61 -13.39 -0.89
C LYS A 99 -15.33 -14.50 -1.65
N VAL A 100 -16.53 -14.22 -2.17
CA VAL A 100 -17.30 -15.18 -2.97
C VAL A 100 -16.55 -15.53 -4.27
N GLU A 101 -16.06 -14.53 -5.01
CA GLU A 101 -15.30 -14.73 -6.26
C GLU A 101 -13.95 -15.41 -6.02
N PHE A 102 -13.30 -15.12 -4.90
CA PHE A 102 -12.07 -15.81 -4.51
C PHE A 102 -12.28 -17.29 -4.28
N GLY A 103 -13.42 -17.67 -3.70
CA GLY A 103 -13.75 -19.06 -3.39
C GLY A 103 -12.84 -19.65 -2.32
N ASN A 104 -12.50 -20.94 -2.48
CA ASN A 104 -11.72 -21.70 -1.51
C ASN A 104 -10.33 -22.10 -2.08
N ASP A 105 -9.55 -21.12 -2.52
CA ASP A 105 -8.17 -21.37 -3.00
C ASP A 105 -7.19 -21.39 -1.83
N LYS A 106 -6.85 -22.58 -1.35
CA LYS A 106 -5.92 -22.80 -0.22
C LYS A 106 -4.46 -22.47 -0.53
N LYS A 107 -4.12 -22.18 -1.80
CA LYS A 107 -2.74 -21.84 -2.21
C LYS A 107 -2.49 -20.34 -2.19
N LYS A 108 -3.52 -19.53 -2.03
CA LYS A 108 -3.46 -18.07 -2.05
C LYS A 108 -4.10 -17.50 -0.79
N GLY A 109 -3.62 -16.33 -0.36
CA GLY A 109 -4.22 -15.56 0.72
C GLY A 109 -5.12 -14.45 0.18
N LEU A 110 -6.30 -14.27 0.76
CA LEU A 110 -7.16 -13.11 0.50
C LEU A 110 -7.12 -12.18 1.71
N PHE A 111 -6.70 -10.93 1.50
CA PHE A 111 -6.57 -9.93 2.54
C PHE A 111 -7.68 -8.87 2.44
N ALA A 112 -8.30 -8.56 3.57
CA ALA A 112 -9.27 -7.49 3.70
C ALA A 112 -8.61 -6.13 3.92
N ILE A 113 -9.32 -5.03 3.60
CA ILE A 113 -8.86 -3.65 3.81
C ILE A 113 -9.87 -2.93 4.70
N ALA A 114 -9.47 -2.58 5.93
CA ALA A 114 -10.26 -1.81 6.86
C ALA A 114 -10.14 -0.31 6.57
N GLN A 115 -11.28 0.36 6.43
CA GLN A 115 -11.42 1.79 6.25
C GLN A 115 -11.89 2.47 7.55
N GLY A 116 -12.00 3.80 7.58
CA GLY A 116 -12.50 4.56 8.74
C GLY A 116 -11.72 5.84 9.05
N GLY A 117 -10.73 6.20 8.20
CA GLY A 117 -9.94 7.43 8.36
C GLY A 117 -9.22 7.48 9.73
N LEU A 118 -9.36 8.60 10.42
CA LEU A 118 -8.81 8.81 11.77
C LEU A 118 -9.86 8.63 12.89
N ASP A 119 -11.00 8.01 12.57
CA ASP A 119 -12.06 7.77 13.56
C ASP A 119 -11.96 6.33 14.09
N LYS A 120 -11.70 6.20 15.38
CA LYS A 120 -11.52 4.92 16.08
C LYS A 120 -12.76 4.01 15.99
N GLU A 121 -13.94 4.58 16.21
CA GLU A 121 -15.19 3.81 16.24
C GLU A 121 -15.55 3.30 14.84
N LEU A 122 -15.36 4.14 13.82
CA LEU A 122 -15.57 3.74 12.43
C LEU A 122 -14.56 2.67 11.98
N ARG A 123 -13.30 2.76 12.42
CA ARG A 123 -12.32 1.68 12.16
C ARG A 123 -12.71 0.39 12.84
N LYS A 124 -13.15 0.46 14.11
CA LYS A 124 -13.64 -0.71 14.81
C LYS A 124 -14.82 -1.35 14.08
N GLU A 125 -15.82 -0.57 13.68
CA GLU A 125 -16.96 -1.03 12.89
C GLU A 125 -16.51 -1.73 11.59
N SER A 126 -15.56 -1.13 10.86
CA SER A 126 -15.03 -1.71 9.64
C SER A 126 -14.32 -3.04 9.90
N ILE A 127 -13.47 -3.10 10.92
CA ILE A 127 -12.72 -4.30 11.30
C ILE A 127 -13.66 -5.42 11.73
N ASP A 128 -14.64 -5.14 12.59
CA ASP A 128 -15.59 -6.14 13.09
C ASP A 128 -16.35 -6.79 11.92
N LYS A 129 -16.89 -5.98 10.98
CA LYS A 129 -17.58 -6.48 9.79
C LYS A 129 -16.68 -7.37 8.90
N LEU A 130 -15.41 -7.02 8.76
CA LEU A 130 -14.46 -7.82 7.96
C LEU A 130 -14.08 -9.12 8.67
N ILE A 131 -13.99 -9.11 10.01
CA ILE A 131 -13.73 -10.33 10.80
C ILE A 131 -14.91 -11.32 10.67
N GLU A 132 -16.14 -10.83 10.67
CA GLU A 132 -17.33 -11.69 10.44
C GLU A 132 -17.30 -12.40 9.08
N ILE A 133 -16.82 -11.71 8.02
CA ILE A 133 -16.65 -12.31 6.68
C ILE A 133 -15.51 -13.34 6.70
N GLY A 134 -14.43 -13.06 7.43
CA GLY A 134 -13.27 -13.91 7.60
C GLY A 134 -12.27 -13.87 6.44
N PHE A 135 -11.03 -13.48 6.72
CA PHE A 135 -9.93 -13.35 5.73
C PHE A 135 -8.63 -13.96 6.25
N ASP A 136 -7.66 -14.14 5.34
CA ASP A 136 -6.34 -14.69 5.67
C ASP A 136 -5.41 -13.65 6.29
N GLY A 137 -5.64 -12.37 6.02
CA GLY A 137 -4.95 -11.22 6.59
C GLY A 137 -5.80 -9.95 6.53
N TYR A 138 -5.37 -8.91 7.23
CA TYR A 138 -6.10 -7.66 7.35
C TYR A 138 -5.20 -6.47 7.15
N ALA A 139 -5.59 -5.55 6.28
CA ALA A 139 -4.87 -4.32 6.01
C ALA A 139 -5.58 -3.11 6.64
N MET A 140 -4.78 -2.14 7.09
CA MET A 140 -5.21 -0.81 7.48
C MET A 140 -5.10 0.09 6.25
N GLY A 141 -6.24 0.35 5.59
CA GLY A 141 -6.36 1.28 4.47
C GLY A 141 -6.73 2.69 4.90
N GLY A 142 -6.74 3.63 3.95
CA GLY A 142 -7.11 5.04 4.22
C GLY A 142 -6.18 5.76 5.20
N LEU A 143 -4.92 5.33 5.28
CA LEU A 143 -3.80 6.01 5.92
C LEU A 143 -2.73 6.29 4.87
N ALA A 144 -1.74 7.12 5.18
CA ALA A 144 -0.77 7.68 4.22
C ALA A 144 -1.43 8.46 3.06
N VAL A 145 -2.58 9.10 3.34
CA VAL A 145 -3.37 9.89 2.38
C VAL A 145 -3.38 11.39 2.70
N GLY A 146 -2.51 11.85 3.61
CA GLY A 146 -2.31 13.26 3.95
C GLY A 146 -2.28 13.60 5.44
N GLU A 147 -2.52 12.64 6.32
CA GLU A 147 -2.38 12.80 7.78
C GLU A 147 -0.91 12.94 8.19
N SER A 148 -0.69 13.49 9.40
CA SER A 148 0.66 13.52 9.99
C SER A 148 1.08 12.15 10.53
N GLN A 149 2.40 11.93 10.69
CA GLN A 149 2.94 10.72 11.32
C GLN A 149 2.34 10.51 12.73
N GLN A 150 2.19 11.59 13.50
CA GLN A 150 1.61 11.51 14.84
C GLN A 150 0.18 11.00 14.81
N GLN A 151 -0.69 11.56 13.94
CA GLN A 151 -2.07 11.11 13.77
C GLN A 151 -2.15 9.64 13.33
N MET A 152 -1.26 9.22 12.43
CA MET A 152 -1.17 7.83 12.00
C MET A 152 -0.83 6.92 13.20
N PHE A 153 0.16 7.27 14.02
CA PHE A 153 0.52 6.45 15.18
C PHE A 153 -0.56 6.44 16.25
N GLU A 154 -1.23 7.57 16.51
CA GLU A 154 -2.35 7.64 17.44
C GLU A 154 -3.46 6.66 17.04
N ILE A 155 -3.90 6.72 15.79
CA ILE A 155 -4.98 5.82 15.32
C ILE A 155 -4.54 4.36 15.27
N LEU A 156 -3.29 4.05 14.91
CA LEU A 156 -2.76 2.70 14.95
C LEU A 156 -2.72 2.14 16.37
N ASN A 157 -2.24 2.93 17.34
CA ASN A 157 -2.20 2.54 18.74
C ASN A 157 -3.59 2.18 19.30
N GLU A 158 -4.61 2.92 18.87
CA GLU A 158 -5.99 2.70 19.30
C GLU A 158 -6.68 1.52 18.60
N THR A 159 -6.30 1.19 17.38
CA THR A 159 -7.11 0.32 16.51
C THR A 159 -6.43 -0.98 16.07
N THR A 160 -5.09 -1.07 16.10
CA THR A 160 -4.38 -2.30 15.69
C THR A 160 -4.78 -3.52 16.53
N ASN A 161 -5.09 -3.30 17.81
CA ASN A 161 -5.53 -4.37 18.71
C ASN A 161 -6.94 -4.93 18.40
N PHE A 162 -7.73 -4.27 17.55
CA PHE A 162 -8.99 -4.83 17.06
C PHE A 162 -8.75 -5.91 15.98
N LEU A 163 -7.59 -5.88 15.32
CA LEU A 163 -7.22 -6.89 14.32
C LEU A 163 -6.81 -8.22 14.98
N PRO A 164 -7.16 -9.37 14.39
CA PRO A 164 -6.77 -10.68 14.91
C PRO A 164 -5.24 -10.82 15.07
N LYS A 165 -4.79 -11.28 16.25
CA LYS A 165 -3.36 -11.45 16.54
C LYS A 165 -2.70 -12.60 15.77
N ASN A 166 -3.48 -13.56 15.34
CA ASN A 166 -3.04 -14.75 14.62
C ASN A 166 -3.12 -14.60 13.08
N LYS A 167 -3.34 -13.39 12.59
CA LYS A 167 -3.40 -13.06 11.16
C LYS A 167 -2.43 -11.94 10.82
N PRO A 168 -1.81 -11.94 9.62
CA PRO A 168 -0.97 -10.83 9.18
C PRO A 168 -1.72 -9.49 9.19
N ARG A 169 -1.05 -8.45 9.68
CA ARG A 169 -1.53 -7.08 9.77
C ARG A 169 -0.70 -6.19 8.85
N TYR A 170 -1.34 -5.60 7.89
CA TYR A 170 -0.69 -4.88 6.81
C TYR A 170 -1.04 -3.40 6.85
N LEU A 171 -0.06 -2.51 6.94
CA LEU A 171 -0.23 -1.06 6.81
C LEU A 171 0.14 -0.62 5.39
N MET A 172 -0.87 -0.23 4.62
CA MET A 172 -0.74 0.07 3.20
C MET A 172 -0.12 1.45 2.95
N GLY A 173 0.80 1.54 1.98
CA GLY A 173 1.36 2.80 1.50
C GLY A 173 2.39 3.47 2.42
N VAL A 174 2.81 2.80 3.49
CA VAL A 174 3.73 3.33 4.51
C VAL A 174 5.06 2.58 4.46
N GLY A 175 6.21 3.18 4.58
CA GLY A 175 6.51 4.59 4.78
C GLY A 175 8.02 4.85 4.90
N THR A 176 8.36 5.88 5.66
CA THR A 176 9.77 6.15 6.02
C THR A 176 10.29 5.09 6.99
N PRO A 177 11.64 4.98 7.19
CA PRO A 177 12.17 4.07 8.20
C PRO A 177 11.59 4.27 9.61
N SER A 178 11.33 5.52 10.01
CA SER A 178 10.70 5.84 11.30
C SER A 178 9.23 5.43 11.36
N ASP A 179 8.49 5.55 10.26
CA ASP A 179 7.08 5.12 10.19
C ASP A 179 6.98 3.61 10.35
N ILE A 180 7.84 2.87 9.64
CA ILE A 180 7.88 1.41 9.71
C ILE A 180 8.22 0.96 11.13
N LEU A 181 9.28 1.51 11.73
CA LEU A 181 9.69 1.14 13.09
C LEU A 181 8.59 1.42 14.11
N GLY A 182 7.97 2.61 14.04
CA GLY A 182 6.86 2.97 14.93
C GLY A 182 5.65 2.07 14.74
N ALA A 183 5.26 1.76 13.50
CA ALA A 183 4.12 0.90 13.23
C ALA A 183 4.37 -0.58 13.62
N VAL A 184 5.61 -1.09 13.47
CA VAL A 184 5.99 -2.41 13.98
C VAL A 184 5.83 -2.48 15.50
N SER A 185 6.24 -1.43 16.24
CA SER A 185 6.05 -1.38 17.70
C SER A 185 4.58 -1.37 18.12
N LEU A 186 3.68 -0.97 17.21
CA LEU A 186 2.23 -0.99 17.38
C LEU A 186 1.56 -2.27 16.84
N GLY A 187 2.35 -3.26 16.40
CA GLY A 187 1.88 -4.59 16.01
C GLY A 187 1.52 -4.75 14.54
N ILE A 188 2.08 -3.97 13.64
CA ILE A 188 1.98 -4.15 12.19
C ILE A 188 3.10 -5.08 11.69
N ASP A 189 2.77 -5.97 10.75
CA ASP A 189 3.67 -7.01 10.23
C ASP A 189 4.15 -6.73 8.81
N MET A 190 3.34 -6.06 7.98
CA MET A 190 3.59 -5.90 6.54
C MET A 190 3.45 -4.45 6.11
N PHE A 191 4.24 -4.07 5.09
CA PHE A 191 4.31 -2.73 4.55
C PHE A 191 4.55 -2.75 3.04
N ASP A 192 4.07 -1.73 2.34
CA ASP A 192 4.52 -1.34 1.01
C ASP A 192 4.74 0.17 0.98
N CYS A 193 5.66 0.64 0.17
CA CYS A 193 5.83 2.07 -0.02
C CYS A 193 6.56 2.39 -1.32
N VAL A 194 6.08 3.41 -2.03
CA VAL A 194 6.76 3.96 -3.22
C VAL A 194 7.99 4.79 -2.86
N MET A 195 8.17 5.15 -1.58
CA MET A 195 9.20 6.09 -1.14
C MET A 195 10.62 5.66 -1.50
N PRO A 196 11.07 4.40 -1.31
CA PRO A 196 12.44 4.02 -1.63
C PRO A 196 12.78 4.27 -3.11
N THR A 197 11.90 3.86 -4.01
CA THR A 197 12.10 4.06 -5.45
C THR A 197 11.93 5.51 -5.89
N ARG A 198 10.93 6.21 -5.33
CA ARG A 198 10.73 7.65 -5.57
C ARG A 198 11.93 8.45 -5.09
N SER A 199 12.40 8.20 -3.88
CA SER A 199 13.56 8.86 -3.29
C SER A 199 14.83 8.59 -4.10
N GLY A 200 15.05 7.35 -4.53
CA GLY A 200 16.17 6.99 -5.40
C GLY A 200 16.20 7.81 -6.69
N ARG A 201 15.04 7.95 -7.38
CA ARG A 201 14.95 8.79 -8.59
C ARG A 201 15.20 10.28 -8.35
N THR A 202 14.94 10.77 -7.15
CA THR A 202 15.13 12.18 -6.79
C THR A 202 16.46 12.46 -6.09
N GLY A 203 17.26 11.43 -5.87
CA GLY A 203 18.58 11.53 -5.22
C GLY A 203 18.52 11.63 -3.69
N LEU A 204 17.36 11.36 -3.08
CA LEU A 204 17.24 11.26 -1.64
C LEU A 204 17.58 9.84 -1.18
N ALA A 205 18.50 9.71 -0.22
CA ALA A 205 18.84 8.46 0.43
C ALA A 205 18.65 8.54 1.94
N PHE A 206 18.26 7.41 2.55
CA PHE A 206 18.21 7.23 3.99
C PHE A 206 19.45 6.44 4.41
N THR A 207 20.23 7.00 5.33
CA THR A 207 21.45 6.39 5.87
C THR A 207 21.36 6.28 7.39
N TRP A 208 22.24 5.52 8.01
CA TRP A 208 22.37 5.47 9.47
C TRP A 208 22.73 6.81 10.11
N GLN A 209 23.24 7.74 9.33
CA GLN A 209 23.57 9.12 9.76
C GLN A 209 22.42 10.11 9.47
N GLY A 210 21.31 9.64 8.89
CA GLY A 210 20.15 10.45 8.53
C GLY A 210 19.90 10.54 7.03
N LYS A 211 19.03 11.46 6.64
CA LYS A 211 18.67 11.69 5.24
C LYS A 211 19.74 12.50 4.53
N ILE A 212 20.14 12.08 3.36
CA ILE A 212 21.06 12.84 2.49
C ILE A 212 20.42 13.06 1.11
N ASN A 213 20.61 14.25 0.56
CA ASN A 213 20.21 14.55 -0.81
C ASN A 213 21.46 14.58 -1.70
N LEU A 214 21.65 13.54 -2.48
CA LEU A 214 22.79 13.35 -3.35
C LEU A 214 22.91 14.39 -4.47
N LYS A 215 21.86 15.17 -4.77
CA LYS A 215 21.95 16.31 -5.70
C LYS A 215 22.79 17.46 -5.17
N ASN A 216 23.06 17.51 -3.86
CA ASN A 216 23.83 18.58 -3.26
C ASN A 216 25.27 18.58 -3.79
N SER A 217 25.78 19.78 -4.16
CA SER A 217 27.11 19.97 -4.73
C SER A 217 28.27 19.53 -3.81
N LYS A 218 28.06 19.51 -2.49
CA LYS A 218 29.04 19.01 -1.51
C LYS A 218 29.47 17.57 -1.77
N TYR A 219 28.65 16.76 -2.44
CA TYR A 219 28.94 15.36 -2.76
C TYR A 219 29.65 15.18 -4.10
N GLN A 220 29.83 16.24 -4.90
CA GLN A 220 30.40 16.15 -6.25
C GLN A 220 31.76 15.45 -6.30
N ASN A 221 32.63 15.71 -5.32
CA ASN A 221 33.94 15.13 -5.22
C ASN A 221 34.10 14.16 -4.04
N ASP A 222 32.99 13.73 -3.44
CA ASP A 222 33.00 12.86 -2.27
C ASP A 222 33.30 11.41 -2.69
N LYS A 223 34.47 10.92 -2.31
CA LYS A 223 34.92 9.55 -2.61
C LYS A 223 34.45 8.51 -1.62
N THR A 224 33.70 8.89 -0.55
CA THR A 224 33.20 7.96 0.44
C THR A 224 31.97 7.21 -0.06
N PRO A 225 31.69 6.00 0.47
CA PRO A 225 30.50 5.24 0.11
C PRO A 225 29.23 5.94 0.57
N LEU A 226 28.07 5.49 0.06
CA LEU A 226 26.76 6.04 0.41
C LEU A 226 26.52 6.03 1.92
N ASP A 227 26.85 4.93 2.57
CA ASP A 227 26.70 4.73 4.01
C ASP A 227 27.77 3.74 4.51
N ASP A 228 28.74 4.24 5.24
CA ASP A 228 29.88 3.48 5.79
C ASP A 228 29.45 2.47 6.88
N LYS A 229 28.31 2.69 7.52
CA LYS A 229 27.72 1.77 8.52
C LYS A 229 26.87 0.67 7.90
N CYS A 230 26.56 0.76 6.61
CA CYS A 230 25.75 -0.25 5.93
C CYS A 230 26.61 -1.47 5.57
N THR A 231 26.15 -2.65 5.95
CA THR A 231 26.82 -3.93 5.67
C THR A 231 26.51 -4.48 4.28
N LEU A 232 25.62 -3.88 3.53
CA LEU A 232 25.28 -4.30 2.17
C LEU A 232 26.41 -3.96 1.20
N ARG A 233 27.11 -4.99 0.73
CA ARG A 233 28.27 -4.87 -0.17
C ARG A 233 28.01 -3.99 -1.39
N ASN A 234 26.83 -4.09 -2.00
CA ASN A 234 26.51 -3.36 -3.22
C ASN A 234 26.37 -1.84 -3.01
N LEU A 235 26.02 -1.38 -1.80
CA LEU A 235 25.92 0.05 -1.49
C LEU A 235 27.29 0.72 -1.38
N ASN A 236 28.32 -0.04 -1.02
CA ASN A 236 29.67 0.48 -0.83
C ASN A 236 30.54 0.38 -2.08
N LEU A 237 30.00 -0.13 -3.20
CA LEU A 237 30.71 -0.18 -4.49
C LEU A 237 30.86 1.20 -5.15
N TYR A 238 29.97 2.13 -4.82
CA TYR A 238 29.90 3.43 -5.49
C TYR A 238 30.08 4.57 -4.49
N SER A 239 30.89 5.57 -4.88
CA SER A 239 31.05 6.77 -4.08
C SER A 239 29.84 7.71 -4.18
N LYS A 240 29.65 8.57 -3.17
CA LYS A 240 28.64 9.64 -3.21
C LYS A 240 28.83 10.54 -4.42
N GLY A 241 30.11 10.82 -4.80
CA GLY A 241 30.43 11.62 -6.00
C GLY A 241 29.94 10.96 -7.29
N TYR A 242 30.14 9.67 -7.46
CA TYR A 242 29.62 8.94 -8.61
C TYR A 242 28.09 8.96 -8.66
N LEU A 243 27.42 8.70 -7.53
CA LEU A 243 25.97 8.76 -7.43
C LEU A 243 25.42 10.17 -7.69
N ASN A 244 26.12 11.23 -7.19
CA ASN A 244 25.78 12.62 -7.50
C ASN A 244 25.85 12.89 -9.00
N HIS A 245 26.89 12.39 -9.67
CA HIS A 245 27.05 12.50 -11.12
C HIS A 245 25.87 11.84 -11.85
N LEU A 246 25.55 10.58 -11.56
CA LEU A 246 24.45 9.88 -12.21
C LEU A 246 23.09 10.60 -12.06
N ILE A 247 22.81 11.14 -10.87
CA ILE A 247 21.55 11.84 -10.60
C ILE A 247 21.46 13.19 -11.33
N LYS A 248 22.59 13.82 -11.62
CA LYS A 248 22.64 15.12 -12.33
C LYS A 248 22.62 14.97 -13.86
N THR A 249 23.03 13.84 -14.38
CA THR A 249 23.15 13.59 -15.83
C THR A 249 21.95 12.85 -16.42
N ASN A 250 20.96 12.45 -15.63
CA ASN A 250 19.69 11.84 -16.07
C ASN A 250 18.64 12.89 -16.39
#